data_cc0a2ef0d9a3e3ca9224f81b80eb02ad
#
_entry.id   cc0a2ef0d9a3e3ca9224f81b80eb02ad
#
_cell.length_a   1.000
_cell.length_b   1.000
_cell.length_c   1.000
_cell.angle_alpha   90.00
_cell.angle_beta   90.00
_cell.angle_gamma   90.00
#
_symmetry.space_group_name_H-M   'P 1'
#
loop_
_entity.id
_entity.type
_entity.pdbx_description
1 polymer ?
#
loop_
_entity_poly.entity_id
_entity_poly.type
_entity_poly.pdbx_seq_one_letter_code
_entity_poly.pdbx_strand_id
1 'polypeptide(L)'
;MRASRAWIITIIAVFVMSLILLTPTLMGDSLPGWWGRLFPDRGIRLGLDLRGGIFLLLGVDSEKAVDNELGSIKDFMNTELKDDRVLIKGSEKSGGTLTLQFFSKSDLDKAKTVADTNFSDISDIREKDLSLTFSLKQAYLSEVEKNAIDQVKQVIENRVQELGLVEPSIQKAGADRIIIQVPGASQKDRQRIIDIIKRSAVLQFKIVKDSGPTEEALLAKYGVTAPEELEEQGLALHKGNTGAENEQFFITTADASVTGESLSDARITFDDFGKPAVSFNFKGEGASKFGVLTEENIGKRLAIVLDGTIKSAPTIQERITSQGRITGDFTTDEAKDLALVLRSGALPVPVTIEQERTVGPSLGKDSIDKGKLSMVVGSILVIIFMIIFYRLQGVVADIALALNMLFIMGFLSAFGVTLTLPGIAGLVLTLGMAVDGNIIIFERIKEELRVGKSPLAAIDAGYSRSLWTVLDANITTLITALILFWFGTGPIKGFAATLSIGIISTVFSNVIVARIITNLIYQEKKVQTISI
;
A
#
# COMPACT_ATOMS: atom_id res chain seq x y z
N MET A 1 40.12 -8.52 25.80
CA MET A 1 40.01 -7.06 25.47
C MET A 1 39.94 -6.32 26.80
N ARG A 2 40.91 -5.48 27.12
CA ARG A 2 40.73 -4.50 28.20
C ARG A 2 39.51 -3.65 27.84
N ALA A 3 38.68 -3.27 28.82
CA ALA A 3 37.57 -2.34 28.58
C ALA A 3 38.13 -1.06 27.92
N SER A 4 38.17 -1.04 26.58
CA SER A 4 38.72 0.12 25.90
C SER A 4 37.72 1.25 26.07
N ARG A 5 38.21 2.46 26.35
CA ARG A 5 37.37 3.67 26.45
C ARG A 5 36.43 3.81 25.27
N ALA A 6 36.85 3.33 24.09
CA ALA A 6 36.05 3.34 22.88
C ALA A 6 34.73 2.54 23.03
N TRP A 7 34.76 1.33 23.58
CA TRP A 7 33.55 0.52 23.77
C TRP A 7 32.60 1.09 24.82
N ILE A 8 33.14 1.71 25.88
CA ILE A 8 32.29 2.41 26.87
C ILE A 8 31.57 3.59 26.19
N ILE A 9 32.29 4.38 25.39
CA ILE A 9 31.72 5.48 24.62
C ILE A 9 30.67 4.96 23.66
N THR A 10 30.90 3.84 22.98
CA THR A 10 29.91 3.23 22.05
C THR A 10 28.63 2.83 22.78
N ILE A 11 28.72 2.19 23.96
CA ILE A 11 27.53 1.81 24.75
C ILE A 11 26.76 3.04 25.19
N ILE A 12 27.44 4.07 25.66
CA ILE A 12 26.81 5.33 26.08
C ILE A 12 26.17 6.01 24.88
N ALA A 13 26.84 6.03 23.73
CA ALA A 13 26.29 6.60 22.50
C ALA A 13 25.01 5.86 22.03
N VAL A 14 25.03 4.52 22.02
CA VAL A 14 23.85 3.71 21.66
C VAL A 14 22.72 3.90 22.67
N PHE A 15 23.04 3.97 23.98
CA PHE A 15 22.06 4.24 25.03
C PHE A 15 21.37 5.61 24.84
N VAL A 16 22.15 6.68 24.67
CA VAL A 16 21.62 8.03 24.44
C VAL A 16 20.85 8.09 23.13
N MET A 17 21.38 7.49 22.07
CA MET A 17 20.67 7.39 20.79
C MET A 17 19.32 6.69 20.95
N SER A 18 19.27 5.56 21.66
CA SER A 18 18.00 4.83 21.87
C SER A 18 17.00 5.65 22.68
N LEU A 19 17.43 6.42 23.67
CA LEU A 19 16.56 7.34 24.42
C LEU A 19 16.01 8.44 23.51
N ILE A 20 16.86 9.05 22.67
CA ILE A 20 16.45 10.07 21.71
C ILE A 20 15.42 9.49 20.73
N LEU A 21 15.66 8.32 20.17
CA LEU A 21 14.78 7.65 19.23
C LEU A 21 13.44 7.21 19.86
N LEU A 22 13.43 6.95 21.15
CA LEU A 22 12.22 6.58 21.89
C LEU A 22 11.38 7.77 22.33
N THR A 23 11.95 8.99 22.35
CA THR A 23 11.28 10.21 22.80
C THR A 23 9.93 10.45 22.10
N PRO A 24 9.77 10.28 20.77
CA PRO A 24 8.47 10.46 20.12
C PRO A 24 7.39 9.48 20.61
N THR A 25 7.78 8.25 20.95
CA THR A 25 6.86 7.26 21.52
C THR A 25 6.36 7.65 22.91
N LEU A 26 7.18 8.31 23.71
CA LEU A 26 6.87 8.70 25.09
C LEU A 26 6.14 10.06 25.17
N MET A 27 6.53 11.02 24.34
CA MET A 27 6.03 12.39 24.40
C MET A 27 4.88 12.68 23.39
N GLY A 28 4.72 11.82 22.36
CA GLY A 28 3.67 11.99 21.34
C GLY A 28 3.68 13.40 20.72
N ASP A 29 2.51 14.04 20.69
CA ASP A 29 2.30 15.38 20.08
C ASP A 29 2.94 16.53 20.84
N SER A 30 3.56 16.28 22.02
CA SER A 30 4.20 17.30 22.85
C SER A 30 5.62 17.66 22.43
N LEU A 31 6.09 17.14 21.28
CA LEU A 31 7.44 17.38 20.79
C LEU A 31 7.65 18.83 20.33
N PRO A 32 8.80 19.47 20.67
CA PRO A 32 9.13 20.80 20.17
C PRO A 32 9.22 20.82 18.64
N GLY A 33 8.79 21.91 17.99
CA GLY A 33 8.73 22.02 16.53
C GLY A 33 10.10 21.89 15.80
N TRP A 34 11.23 22.04 16.52
CA TRP A 34 12.57 21.82 15.97
C TRP A 34 12.97 20.34 15.92
N TRP A 35 12.27 19.46 16.70
CA TRP A 35 12.63 18.03 16.83
C TRP A 35 12.62 17.31 15.48
N GLY A 36 11.55 17.43 14.71
CA GLY A 36 11.38 16.75 13.42
C GLY A 36 12.38 17.17 12.32
N ARG A 37 13.18 18.23 12.57
CA ARG A 37 14.26 18.65 11.66
C ARG A 37 15.56 17.86 11.86
N LEU A 38 15.77 17.32 13.06
CA LEU A 38 17.03 16.65 13.44
C LEU A 38 16.85 15.17 13.77
N PHE A 39 15.67 14.79 14.23
CA PHE A 39 15.36 13.43 14.70
C PHE A 39 14.03 12.95 14.12
N PRO A 40 13.78 11.63 14.05
CA PRO A 40 12.48 11.10 13.69
C PRO A 40 11.39 11.69 14.60
N ASP A 41 10.32 12.15 14.03
CA ASP A 41 9.15 12.72 14.73
C ASP A 41 8.08 11.68 15.04
N ARG A 42 8.21 10.48 14.46
CA ARG A 42 7.25 9.39 14.59
C ARG A 42 7.73 8.36 15.61
N GLY A 43 6.86 8.03 16.56
CA GLY A 43 7.09 6.96 17.54
C GLY A 43 6.83 5.56 16.95
N ILE A 44 6.78 4.56 17.85
CA ILE A 44 6.41 3.18 17.50
C ILE A 44 4.96 3.15 17.01
N ARG A 45 4.75 2.63 15.82
CA ARG A 45 3.42 2.48 15.21
C ARG A 45 2.75 1.21 15.73
N LEU A 46 1.48 1.32 16.09
CA LEU A 46 0.69 0.17 16.49
C LEU A 46 -0.07 -0.39 15.28
N GLY A 47 0.05 -1.69 15.05
CA GLY A 47 -0.67 -2.38 14.00
C GLY A 47 -2.18 -2.49 14.25
N LEU A 48 -2.88 -2.98 13.23
CA LEU A 48 -4.33 -3.18 13.25
C LEU A 48 -4.79 -4.01 14.45
N ASP A 49 -4.05 -5.06 14.78
CA ASP A 49 -4.37 -6.00 15.89
C ASP A 49 -4.36 -5.32 17.26
N LEU A 50 -3.62 -4.19 17.40
CA LEU A 50 -3.46 -3.48 18.66
C LEU A 50 -4.30 -2.19 18.73
N ARG A 51 -4.50 -1.52 17.61
CA ARG A 51 -5.27 -0.27 17.54
C ARG A 51 -6.75 -0.49 17.21
N GLY A 52 -7.07 -1.69 16.71
CA GLY A 52 -8.33 -1.94 16.03
C GLY A 52 -8.33 -1.29 14.64
N GLY A 53 -9.41 -1.47 13.88
CA GLY A 53 -9.56 -0.88 12.55
C GLY A 53 -10.05 -1.89 11.51
N ILE A 54 -9.75 -1.62 10.23
CA ILE A 54 -10.25 -2.36 9.08
C ILE A 54 -9.10 -3.02 8.33
N PHE A 55 -9.27 -4.30 8.00
CA PHE A 55 -8.42 -5.06 7.08
C PHE A 55 -9.24 -5.42 5.85
N LEU A 56 -8.71 -5.11 4.68
CA LEU A 56 -9.28 -5.49 3.39
C LEU A 56 -8.22 -6.22 2.57
N LEU A 57 -8.60 -7.34 1.96
CA LEU A 57 -7.88 -7.99 0.88
C LEU A 57 -8.67 -7.74 -0.40
N LEU A 58 -8.07 -7.03 -1.33
CA LEU A 58 -8.65 -6.73 -2.62
C LEU A 58 -8.03 -7.63 -3.70
N GLY A 59 -8.86 -8.22 -4.53
CA GLY A 59 -8.46 -8.79 -5.82
C GLY A 59 -8.53 -7.72 -6.90
N VAL A 60 -7.52 -7.66 -7.74
CA VAL A 60 -7.43 -6.75 -8.90
C VAL A 60 -7.72 -7.55 -10.16
N ASP A 61 -8.67 -7.09 -10.97
CA ASP A 61 -9.03 -7.74 -12.22
C ASP A 61 -7.95 -7.49 -13.29
N SER A 62 -6.91 -8.30 -13.27
CA SER A 62 -5.80 -8.20 -14.22
C SER A 62 -6.19 -8.60 -15.65
N GLU A 63 -7.20 -9.47 -15.83
CA GLU A 63 -7.71 -9.82 -17.17
C GLU A 63 -8.31 -8.58 -17.83
N LYS A 64 -9.01 -7.75 -17.06
CA LYS A 64 -9.56 -6.49 -17.58
C LYS A 64 -8.47 -5.48 -17.97
N ALA A 65 -7.30 -5.51 -17.34
CA ALA A 65 -6.16 -4.69 -17.75
C ALA A 65 -5.68 -5.09 -19.16
N VAL A 66 -5.58 -6.38 -19.41
CA VAL A 66 -5.24 -6.92 -20.73
C VAL A 66 -6.29 -6.55 -21.78
N ASP A 67 -7.57 -6.67 -21.43
CA ASP A 67 -8.69 -6.25 -22.31
C ASP A 67 -8.65 -4.76 -22.66
N ASN A 68 -8.30 -3.91 -21.67
CA ASN A 68 -8.17 -2.47 -21.90
C ASN A 68 -6.98 -2.17 -22.82
N GLU A 69 -5.84 -2.86 -22.64
CA GLU A 69 -4.67 -2.71 -23.51
C GLU A 69 -4.99 -3.11 -24.96
N LEU A 70 -5.66 -4.25 -25.15
CA LEU A 70 -6.14 -4.66 -26.48
C LEU A 70 -7.14 -3.65 -27.08
N GLY A 71 -7.92 -2.98 -26.22
CA GLY A 71 -8.76 -1.85 -26.62
C GLY A 71 -7.95 -0.68 -27.15
N SER A 72 -6.90 -0.29 -26.43
CA SER A 72 -6.00 0.80 -26.83
C SER A 72 -5.31 0.50 -28.16
N ILE A 73 -4.89 -0.76 -28.39
CA ILE A 73 -4.34 -1.18 -29.69
C ILE A 73 -5.39 -1.03 -30.81
N LYS A 74 -6.64 -1.45 -30.56
CA LYS A 74 -7.74 -1.28 -31.53
C LYS A 74 -7.97 0.20 -31.86
N ASP A 75 -8.03 1.06 -30.84
CA ASP A 75 -8.31 2.49 -31.02
C ASP A 75 -7.17 3.20 -31.74
N PHE A 76 -5.92 2.83 -31.43
CA PHE A 76 -4.76 3.30 -32.19
C PHE A 76 -4.83 2.89 -33.67
N MET A 77 -5.10 1.59 -33.93
CA MET A 77 -5.25 1.09 -35.30
C MET A 77 -6.38 1.80 -36.05
N ASN A 78 -7.52 2.04 -35.40
CA ASN A 78 -8.63 2.79 -35.99
C ASN A 78 -8.21 4.21 -36.35
N THR A 79 -7.41 4.88 -35.51
CA THR A 79 -6.98 6.28 -35.73
C THR A 79 -5.99 6.37 -36.87
N GLU A 80 -4.94 5.56 -36.89
CA GLU A 80 -3.90 5.55 -37.92
C GLU A 80 -4.45 5.14 -39.28
N LEU A 81 -5.33 4.13 -39.33
CA LEU A 81 -5.90 3.62 -40.57
C LEU A 81 -6.95 4.58 -41.19
N LYS A 82 -7.53 5.47 -40.39
CA LYS A 82 -8.51 6.45 -40.86
C LYS A 82 -7.89 7.44 -41.83
N ASP A 83 -6.65 7.84 -41.64
CA ASP A 83 -5.92 8.76 -42.53
C ASP A 83 -5.68 8.10 -43.91
N ASP A 84 -5.48 6.79 -43.94
CA ASP A 84 -5.32 5.97 -45.14
C ASP A 84 -6.67 5.50 -45.75
N ARG A 85 -7.79 5.97 -45.20
CA ARG A 85 -9.17 5.59 -45.61
C ARG A 85 -9.44 4.09 -45.53
N VAL A 86 -8.79 3.39 -44.63
CA VAL A 86 -9.03 1.97 -44.35
C VAL A 86 -10.06 1.85 -43.24
N LEU A 87 -11.11 1.08 -43.48
CA LEU A 87 -12.16 0.80 -42.48
C LEU A 87 -12.00 -0.62 -41.95
N ILE A 88 -12.08 -0.77 -40.64
CA ILE A 88 -12.14 -2.06 -39.98
C ILE A 88 -13.56 -2.60 -40.07
N LYS A 89 -13.73 -3.78 -40.66
CA LYS A 89 -15.01 -4.44 -40.85
C LYS A 89 -15.63 -4.94 -39.56
N GLY A 90 -14.79 -5.43 -38.66
CA GLY A 90 -15.18 -5.99 -37.36
C GLY A 90 -13.99 -6.21 -36.48
N SER A 91 -14.24 -6.26 -35.17
CA SER A 91 -13.19 -6.54 -34.19
C SER A 91 -13.70 -7.52 -33.13
N GLU A 92 -12.91 -8.51 -32.78
CA GLU A 92 -13.22 -9.49 -31.75
C GLU A 92 -12.09 -9.54 -30.73
N LYS A 93 -12.42 -9.52 -29.44
CA LYS A 93 -11.49 -9.69 -28.33
C LYS A 93 -11.82 -11.00 -27.62
N SER A 94 -10.86 -11.88 -27.48
CA SER A 94 -11.04 -13.16 -26.79
C SER A 94 -9.72 -13.68 -26.24
N GLY A 95 -9.68 -14.07 -24.97
CA GLY A 95 -8.56 -14.79 -24.37
C GLY A 95 -7.20 -14.08 -24.50
N GLY A 96 -7.15 -12.75 -24.33
CA GLY A 96 -5.91 -11.97 -24.45
C GLY A 96 -5.45 -11.75 -25.90
N THR A 97 -6.35 -11.95 -26.87
CA THR A 97 -6.10 -11.70 -28.29
C THR A 97 -7.11 -10.69 -28.85
N LEU A 98 -6.66 -9.89 -29.81
CA LEU A 98 -7.49 -8.97 -30.60
C LEU A 98 -7.43 -9.38 -32.06
N THR A 99 -8.58 -9.64 -32.67
CA THR A 99 -8.68 -9.93 -34.09
C THR A 99 -9.42 -8.80 -34.79
N LEU A 100 -8.77 -8.18 -35.77
CA LEU A 100 -9.36 -7.15 -36.63
C LEU A 100 -9.64 -7.73 -38.01
N GLN A 101 -10.84 -7.51 -38.55
CA GLN A 101 -11.26 -7.98 -39.87
C GLN A 101 -11.31 -6.79 -40.85
N PHE A 102 -10.92 -7.04 -42.11
CA PHE A 102 -10.85 -6.02 -43.18
C PHE A 102 -11.70 -6.39 -44.37
N PHE A 103 -12.03 -5.40 -45.21
CA PHE A 103 -12.83 -5.60 -46.39
C PHE A 103 -12.03 -6.11 -47.60
N SER A 104 -10.74 -5.77 -47.66
CA SER A 104 -9.90 -6.11 -48.80
C SER A 104 -8.47 -6.51 -48.35
N LYS A 105 -7.76 -7.22 -49.23
CA LYS A 105 -6.36 -7.57 -49.01
C LYS A 105 -5.46 -6.32 -48.96
N SER A 106 -5.76 -5.31 -49.76
CA SER A 106 -5.05 -4.01 -49.75
C SER A 106 -5.16 -3.31 -48.40
N ASP A 107 -6.34 -3.34 -47.76
CA ASP A 107 -6.57 -2.76 -46.45
C ASP A 107 -5.81 -3.53 -45.36
N LEU A 108 -5.82 -4.86 -45.48
CA LEU A 108 -5.05 -5.73 -44.58
C LEU A 108 -3.55 -5.45 -44.66
N ASP A 109 -2.98 -5.30 -45.87
CA ASP A 109 -1.54 -5.07 -46.07
C ASP A 109 -1.11 -3.72 -45.48
N LYS A 110 -1.94 -2.68 -45.58
CA LYS A 110 -1.71 -1.40 -44.92
C LYS A 110 -1.77 -1.54 -43.40
N ALA A 111 -2.83 -2.18 -42.91
CA ALA A 111 -3.00 -2.41 -41.48
C ALA A 111 -1.82 -3.24 -40.88
N LYS A 112 -1.34 -4.22 -41.62
CA LYS A 112 -0.19 -5.01 -41.24
C LYS A 112 1.08 -4.16 -41.13
N THR A 113 1.32 -3.25 -42.06
CA THR A 113 2.47 -2.36 -42.02
C THR A 113 2.44 -1.45 -40.77
N VAL A 114 1.28 -0.90 -40.43
CA VAL A 114 1.07 -0.10 -39.21
C VAL A 114 1.30 -0.97 -37.97
N ALA A 115 0.74 -2.17 -37.97
CA ALA A 115 0.84 -3.11 -36.86
C ALA A 115 2.30 -3.56 -36.60
N ASP A 116 3.01 -3.96 -37.64
CA ASP A 116 4.40 -4.43 -37.56
C ASP A 116 5.34 -3.28 -37.09
N THR A 117 5.04 -2.05 -37.47
CA THR A 117 5.83 -0.88 -37.07
C THR A 117 5.66 -0.54 -35.59
N ASN A 118 4.43 -0.62 -35.08
CA ASN A 118 4.09 -0.08 -33.76
C ASN A 118 3.96 -1.15 -32.66
N PHE A 119 3.65 -2.41 -33.01
CA PHE A 119 3.29 -3.44 -32.04
C PHE A 119 4.10 -4.72 -32.11
N SER A 120 5.07 -4.86 -33.04
CA SER A 120 5.90 -6.05 -33.20
C SER A 120 6.74 -6.39 -31.96
N ASP A 121 7.08 -5.40 -31.14
CA ASP A 121 7.86 -5.61 -29.92
C ASP A 121 7.01 -6.16 -28.77
N ILE A 122 5.72 -5.85 -28.73
CA ILE A 122 4.81 -6.20 -27.62
C ILE A 122 3.84 -7.32 -27.97
N SER A 123 3.59 -7.59 -29.25
CA SER A 123 2.62 -8.61 -29.69
C SER A 123 3.16 -9.48 -30.82
N ASP A 124 2.67 -10.72 -30.89
CA ASP A 124 2.79 -11.60 -32.03
C ASP A 124 1.62 -11.33 -32.97
N ILE A 125 1.93 -10.85 -34.20
CA ILE A 125 0.96 -10.46 -35.19
C ILE A 125 0.81 -11.60 -36.20
N ARG A 126 -0.41 -12.13 -36.33
CA ARG A 126 -0.72 -13.22 -37.27
C ARG A 126 -1.78 -12.79 -38.27
N GLU A 127 -1.53 -13.10 -39.53
CA GLU A 127 -2.44 -12.90 -40.63
C GLU A 127 -3.15 -14.20 -40.93
N LYS A 128 -4.48 -14.14 -41.09
CA LYS A 128 -5.30 -15.26 -41.56
C LYS A 128 -6.49 -14.70 -42.35
N ASP A 129 -6.63 -15.15 -43.59
CA ASP A 129 -7.67 -14.68 -44.52
C ASP A 129 -7.64 -13.14 -44.69
N LEU A 130 -8.70 -12.43 -44.32
CA LEU A 130 -8.78 -10.96 -44.30
C LEU A 130 -8.75 -10.43 -42.87
N SER A 131 -8.08 -11.13 -41.93
CA SER A 131 -8.00 -10.72 -40.54
C SER A 131 -6.56 -10.65 -40.04
N LEU A 132 -6.32 -9.74 -39.10
CA LEU A 132 -5.07 -9.55 -38.37
C LEU A 132 -5.31 -9.82 -36.91
N THR A 133 -4.59 -10.78 -36.34
CA THR A 133 -4.71 -11.15 -34.92
C THR A 133 -3.48 -10.73 -34.16
N PHE A 134 -3.67 -9.96 -33.11
CA PHE A 134 -2.66 -9.55 -32.14
C PHE A 134 -2.73 -10.47 -30.94
N SER A 135 -1.62 -11.07 -30.57
CA SER A 135 -1.46 -11.84 -29.33
C SER A 135 -0.34 -11.21 -28.51
N LEU A 136 -0.66 -10.64 -27.36
CA LEU A 136 0.36 -10.00 -26.53
C LEU A 136 1.41 -11.02 -26.08
N LYS A 137 2.69 -10.65 -26.16
CA LYS A 137 3.81 -11.49 -25.69
C LYS A 137 3.74 -11.65 -24.18
N GLN A 138 4.11 -12.82 -23.67
CA GLN A 138 4.03 -13.15 -22.24
C GLN A 138 4.77 -12.14 -21.34
N ALA A 139 5.90 -11.63 -21.79
CA ALA A 139 6.66 -10.62 -21.05
C ALA A 139 5.87 -9.31 -20.91
N TYR A 140 5.22 -8.89 -22.00
CA TYR A 140 4.40 -7.67 -22.01
C TYR A 140 3.11 -7.85 -21.21
N LEU A 141 2.45 -9.01 -21.31
CA LEU A 141 1.30 -9.35 -20.46
C LEU A 141 1.63 -9.18 -18.98
N SER A 142 2.74 -9.77 -18.53
CA SER A 142 3.16 -9.65 -17.12
C SER A 142 3.48 -8.20 -16.73
N GLU A 143 3.95 -7.40 -17.66
CA GLU A 143 4.20 -5.97 -17.43
C GLU A 143 2.87 -5.18 -17.32
N VAL A 144 1.91 -5.42 -18.20
CA VAL A 144 0.58 -4.81 -18.18
C VAL A 144 -0.13 -5.13 -16.85
N GLU A 145 -0.16 -6.41 -16.46
CA GLU A 145 -0.75 -6.85 -15.20
C GLU A 145 -0.07 -6.17 -13.99
N LYS A 146 1.25 -6.15 -13.96
CA LYS A 146 2.01 -5.51 -12.87
C LYS A 146 1.75 -4.01 -12.80
N ASN A 147 1.74 -3.32 -13.95
CA ASN A 147 1.49 -1.88 -14.02
C ASN A 147 0.06 -1.55 -13.57
N ALA A 148 -0.93 -2.37 -13.94
CA ALA A 148 -2.30 -2.19 -13.47
C ALA A 148 -2.40 -2.27 -11.94
N ILE A 149 -1.75 -3.27 -11.31
CA ILE A 149 -1.74 -3.41 -9.86
C ILE A 149 -1.03 -2.21 -9.19
N ASP A 150 0.08 -1.74 -9.77
CA ASP A 150 0.81 -0.57 -9.25
C ASP A 150 -0.04 0.69 -9.32
N GLN A 151 -0.75 0.90 -10.42
CA GLN A 151 -1.67 2.03 -10.59
C GLN A 151 -2.86 1.94 -9.62
N VAL A 152 -3.50 0.76 -9.51
CA VAL A 152 -4.58 0.54 -8.53
C VAL A 152 -4.09 0.85 -7.13
N LYS A 153 -2.92 0.34 -6.74
CA LYS A 153 -2.32 0.62 -5.43
C LYS A 153 -2.13 2.11 -5.21
N GLN A 154 -1.58 2.84 -6.19
CA GLN A 154 -1.36 4.28 -6.10
C GLN A 154 -2.66 5.06 -5.94
N VAL A 155 -3.69 4.72 -6.72
CA VAL A 155 -5.02 5.34 -6.60
C VAL A 155 -5.62 5.10 -5.21
N ILE A 156 -5.52 3.88 -4.70
CA ILE A 156 -6.01 3.55 -3.36
C ILE A 156 -5.22 4.31 -2.28
N GLU A 157 -3.90 4.41 -2.41
CA GLU A 157 -3.06 5.20 -1.50
C GLU A 157 -3.51 6.68 -1.47
N ASN A 158 -3.73 7.27 -2.63
CA ASN A 158 -4.23 8.65 -2.74
C ASN A 158 -5.60 8.80 -2.06
N ARG A 159 -6.55 7.88 -2.32
CA ARG A 159 -7.90 7.89 -1.72
C ARG A 159 -7.86 7.81 -0.20
N VAL A 160 -7.05 6.90 0.32
CA VAL A 160 -6.93 6.67 1.76
C VAL A 160 -6.21 7.84 2.45
N GLN A 161 -5.23 8.47 1.80
CA GLN A 161 -4.59 9.69 2.29
C GLN A 161 -5.57 10.88 2.35
N GLU A 162 -6.37 11.06 1.30
CA GLU A 162 -7.40 12.12 1.23
C GLU A 162 -8.51 11.97 2.28
N LEU A 163 -8.76 10.74 2.74
CA LEU A 163 -9.67 10.49 3.86
C LEU A 163 -9.13 10.99 5.21
N GLY A 164 -7.85 11.40 5.27
CA GLY A 164 -7.21 11.85 6.51
C GLY A 164 -7.02 10.74 7.54
N LEU A 165 -7.00 9.48 7.11
CA LEU A 165 -6.83 8.33 7.99
C LEU A 165 -5.39 8.23 8.48
N VAL A 166 -5.23 7.86 9.75
CA VAL A 166 -3.92 7.81 10.40
C VAL A 166 -3.17 6.55 9.98
N GLU A 167 -2.05 6.72 9.28
CA GLU A 167 -1.06 5.69 8.97
C GLU A 167 -1.62 4.40 8.34
N PRO A 168 -2.32 4.48 7.20
CA PRO A 168 -2.77 3.30 6.50
C PRO A 168 -1.57 2.51 5.95
N SER A 169 -1.69 1.18 5.92
CA SER A 169 -0.71 0.30 5.27
C SER A 169 -1.33 -0.33 4.04
N ILE A 170 -0.74 -0.09 2.87
CA ILE A 170 -1.20 -0.64 1.60
C ILE A 170 -0.04 -1.39 0.96
N GLN A 171 -0.22 -2.70 0.76
CA GLN A 171 0.84 -3.61 0.32
C GLN A 171 0.31 -4.56 -0.75
N LYS A 172 1.16 -4.88 -1.74
CA LYS A 172 0.86 -5.97 -2.68
C LYS A 172 0.94 -7.33 -1.96
N ALA A 173 0.07 -8.24 -2.32
CA ALA A 173 0.01 -9.61 -1.81
C ALA A 173 -0.15 -10.59 -2.96
N GLY A 174 0.94 -11.25 -3.36
CA GLY A 174 0.93 -12.09 -4.56
C GLY A 174 0.98 -11.28 -5.85
N ALA A 175 0.43 -11.85 -6.92
CA ALA A 175 0.49 -11.28 -8.27
C ALA A 175 -0.69 -10.36 -8.61
N ASP A 176 -1.84 -10.51 -7.91
CA ASP A 176 -3.12 -9.92 -8.29
C ASP A 176 -3.90 -9.30 -7.11
N ARG A 177 -3.27 -9.14 -5.93
CA ARG A 177 -3.95 -8.72 -4.70
C ARG A 177 -3.28 -7.54 -4.04
N ILE A 178 -4.12 -6.78 -3.30
CA ILE A 178 -3.68 -5.65 -2.49
C ILE A 178 -4.27 -5.81 -1.07
N ILE A 179 -3.39 -5.77 -0.06
CA ILE A 179 -3.79 -5.70 1.35
C ILE A 179 -3.86 -4.23 1.75
N ILE A 180 -4.98 -3.85 2.35
CA ILE A 180 -5.20 -2.54 2.95
C ILE A 180 -5.48 -2.72 4.43
N GLN A 181 -4.71 -2.03 5.26
CA GLN A 181 -4.92 -1.97 6.70
C GLN A 181 -5.11 -0.51 7.10
N VAL A 182 -6.22 -0.23 7.75
CA VAL A 182 -6.57 1.11 8.25
C VAL A 182 -6.73 1.05 9.76
N PRO A 183 -5.63 1.25 10.52
CA PRO A 183 -5.69 1.24 11.98
C PRO A 183 -6.54 2.40 12.50
N GLY A 184 -7.30 2.16 13.56
CA GLY A 184 -8.10 3.19 14.23
C GLY A 184 -9.36 3.63 13.48
N ALA A 185 -9.66 3.08 12.31
CA ALA A 185 -10.92 3.35 11.62
C ALA A 185 -12.10 2.83 12.43
N SER A 186 -13.14 3.67 12.58
CA SER A 186 -14.34 3.28 13.32
C SER A 186 -15.24 2.39 12.48
N GLN A 187 -16.11 1.62 13.17
CA GLN A 187 -17.09 0.80 12.47
C GLN A 187 -18.09 1.64 11.66
N LYS A 188 -18.29 2.91 12.03
CA LYS A 188 -19.17 3.84 11.28
C LYS A 188 -18.53 4.27 9.95
N ASP A 189 -17.21 4.42 9.91
CA ASP A 189 -16.49 4.83 8.71
C ASP A 189 -16.26 3.69 7.73
N ARG A 190 -16.48 2.45 8.19
CA ARG A 190 -16.21 1.23 7.43
C ARG A 190 -16.84 1.24 6.04
N GLN A 191 -18.16 1.42 5.97
CA GLN A 191 -18.89 1.37 4.69
C GLN A 191 -18.42 2.47 3.75
N ARG A 192 -18.23 3.68 4.28
CA ARG A 192 -17.72 4.82 3.51
C ARG A 192 -16.33 4.57 2.93
N ILE A 193 -15.43 3.99 3.73
CA ILE A 193 -14.06 3.63 3.29
C ILE A 193 -14.12 2.60 2.16
N ILE A 194 -14.94 1.56 2.33
CA ILE A 194 -15.15 0.51 1.34
C ILE A 194 -15.68 1.09 0.03
N ASP A 195 -16.72 1.91 0.11
CA ASP A 195 -17.36 2.51 -1.06
C ASP A 195 -16.40 3.43 -1.83
N ILE A 196 -15.59 4.21 -1.11
CA ILE A 196 -14.56 5.07 -1.72
C ILE A 196 -13.47 4.24 -2.40
N ILE A 197 -12.99 3.16 -1.75
CA ILE A 197 -11.95 2.29 -2.31
C ILE A 197 -12.44 1.57 -3.56
N LYS A 198 -13.67 1.07 -3.58
CA LYS A 198 -14.24 0.29 -4.70
C LYS A 198 -14.69 1.12 -5.88
N ARG A 199 -15.01 2.40 -5.68
CA ARG A 199 -15.59 3.25 -6.74
C ARG A 199 -14.61 3.39 -7.89
N SER A 200 -15.04 3.03 -9.11
CA SER A 200 -14.18 3.13 -10.31
C SER A 200 -13.82 4.59 -10.61
N ALA A 201 -14.79 5.49 -10.50
CA ALA A 201 -14.67 6.94 -10.76
C ALA A 201 -14.24 7.26 -12.19
N VAL A 202 -14.67 6.47 -13.13
CA VAL A 202 -14.46 6.73 -14.56
C VAL A 202 -15.36 7.89 -14.98
N LEU A 203 -14.77 9.06 -15.11
CA LEU A 203 -15.46 10.27 -15.56
C LEU A 203 -15.22 10.46 -17.06
N GLN A 204 -16.31 10.62 -17.82
CA GLN A 204 -16.29 10.83 -19.26
C GLN A 204 -17.18 12.00 -19.64
N PHE A 205 -16.72 12.78 -20.62
CA PHE A 205 -17.48 13.88 -21.21
C PHE A 205 -17.88 13.51 -22.64
N LYS A 206 -19.18 13.38 -22.86
CA LYS A 206 -19.77 12.91 -24.12
C LYS A 206 -20.86 13.87 -24.63
N ILE A 207 -21.04 13.97 -25.94
CA ILE A 207 -22.10 14.81 -26.50
C ILE A 207 -23.40 14.01 -26.57
N VAL A 208 -24.46 14.57 -26.00
CA VAL A 208 -25.80 14.00 -26.09
C VAL A 208 -26.33 14.16 -27.53
N LYS A 209 -26.76 13.06 -28.09
CA LYS A 209 -27.43 13.02 -29.41
C LYS A 209 -28.95 13.01 -29.27
N ASP A 210 -29.44 12.26 -28.29
CA ASP A 210 -30.88 12.12 -28.04
C ASP A 210 -31.16 11.79 -26.56
N SER A 211 -32.43 11.95 -26.16
CA SER A 211 -32.88 11.55 -24.80
C SER A 211 -34.34 11.13 -24.83
N GLY A 212 -34.71 10.19 -23.99
CA GLY A 212 -36.06 9.67 -23.89
C GLY A 212 -36.40 9.09 -22.52
N PRO A 213 -37.69 8.84 -22.26
CA PRO A 213 -38.13 8.33 -20.96
C PRO A 213 -37.83 6.83 -20.74
N THR A 214 -37.70 6.06 -21.83
CA THR A 214 -37.42 4.62 -21.75
C THR A 214 -36.33 4.23 -22.74
N GLU A 215 -35.60 3.17 -22.40
CA GLU A 215 -34.56 2.55 -23.21
C GLU A 215 -35.14 2.03 -24.54
N GLU A 216 -36.26 1.29 -24.48
CA GLU A 216 -36.87 0.67 -25.65
C GLU A 216 -37.29 1.71 -26.67
N ALA A 217 -37.84 2.87 -26.23
CA ALA A 217 -38.26 3.93 -27.13
C ALA A 217 -37.07 4.56 -27.87
N LEU A 218 -35.93 4.68 -27.21
CA LEU A 218 -34.70 5.20 -27.83
C LEU A 218 -34.09 4.19 -28.79
N LEU A 219 -33.97 2.92 -28.42
CA LEU A 219 -33.44 1.85 -29.26
C LEU A 219 -34.26 1.70 -30.53
N ALA A 220 -35.61 1.70 -30.41
CA ALA A 220 -36.51 1.62 -31.55
C ALA A 220 -36.36 2.81 -32.53
N LYS A 221 -36.08 4.03 -32.01
CA LYS A 221 -35.85 5.22 -32.83
C LYS A 221 -34.61 5.12 -33.72
N TYR A 222 -33.57 4.41 -33.22
CA TYR A 222 -32.32 4.16 -33.96
C TYR A 222 -32.32 2.84 -34.73
N GLY A 223 -33.45 2.10 -34.69
CA GLY A 223 -33.63 0.86 -35.46
C GLY A 223 -32.81 -0.31 -34.93
N VAL A 224 -32.46 -0.28 -33.66
CA VAL A 224 -31.67 -1.31 -32.96
C VAL A 224 -32.49 -1.97 -31.84
N THR A 225 -32.15 -3.21 -31.51
CA THR A 225 -32.85 -4.00 -30.48
C THR A 225 -32.07 -4.13 -29.18
N ALA A 226 -30.77 -3.92 -29.26
CA ALA A 226 -29.87 -4.02 -28.12
C ALA A 226 -28.90 -2.82 -28.06
N PRO A 227 -28.46 -2.41 -26.85
CA PRO A 227 -27.50 -1.30 -26.67
C PRO A 227 -26.17 -1.51 -27.38
N GLU A 228 -25.72 -2.76 -27.53
CA GLU A 228 -24.46 -3.12 -28.19
C GLU A 228 -24.47 -2.76 -29.69
N GLU A 229 -25.63 -2.82 -30.36
CA GLU A 229 -25.78 -2.44 -31.75
C GLU A 229 -25.60 -0.92 -31.99
N LEU A 230 -25.77 -0.09 -30.93
CA LEU A 230 -25.48 1.34 -30.99
C LEU A 230 -23.99 1.63 -31.08
N GLU A 231 -23.14 0.78 -30.45
CA GLU A 231 -21.69 0.96 -30.48
C GLU A 231 -21.14 0.85 -31.90
N GLU A 232 -21.74 -0.01 -32.75
CA GLU A 232 -21.38 -0.12 -34.17
C GLU A 232 -21.71 1.17 -34.95
N GLN A 233 -22.66 1.95 -34.44
CA GLN A 233 -23.04 3.26 -35.01
C GLN A 233 -22.24 4.42 -34.38
N GLY A 234 -21.26 4.15 -33.51
CA GLY A 234 -20.50 5.16 -32.78
C GLY A 234 -21.30 5.87 -31.68
N LEU A 235 -22.33 5.21 -31.14
CA LEU A 235 -23.24 5.74 -30.13
C LEU A 235 -23.22 4.85 -28.88
N ALA A 236 -23.58 5.41 -27.72
CA ALA A 236 -23.70 4.68 -26.47
C ALA A 236 -24.96 5.10 -25.71
N LEU A 237 -25.64 4.13 -25.09
CA LEU A 237 -26.81 4.36 -24.26
C LEU A 237 -26.36 4.50 -22.78
N HIS A 238 -26.87 5.53 -22.13
CA HIS A 238 -26.62 5.76 -20.71
C HIS A 238 -27.91 6.08 -19.97
N LYS A 239 -28.05 5.54 -18.77
CA LYS A 239 -29.09 5.92 -17.83
C LYS A 239 -28.67 7.23 -17.15
N GLY A 240 -29.58 8.18 -17.02
CA GLY A 240 -29.37 9.46 -16.37
C GLY A 240 -30.19 9.59 -15.10
N ASN A 241 -29.56 10.13 -14.05
CA ASN A 241 -30.26 10.60 -12.85
C ASN A 241 -30.07 12.12 -12.78
N THR A 242 -30.98 12.85 -13.45
CA THR A 242 -30.90 14.32 -13.59
C THR A 242 -31.75 15.07 -12.57
N GLY A 243 -32.18 14.41 -11.47
CA GLY A 243 -32.94 15.03 -10.38
C GLY A 243 -34.43 15.32 -10.70
N ALA A 244 -34.92 14.91 -11.86
CA ALA A 244 -36.35 14.90 -12.15
C ALA A 244 -36.94 13.56 -11.71
N GLU A 245 -38.21 13.53 -11.27
CA GLU A 245 -38.88 12.33 -10.76
C GLU A 245 -38.99 11.15 -11.77
N ASN A 246 -38.54 11.34 -13.02
CA ASN A 246 -38.48 10.29 -14.02
C ASN A 246 -37.04 9.98 -14.43
N GLU A 247 -36.68 8.72 -14.36
CA GLU A 247 -35.45 8.19 -14.96
C GLU A 247 -35.45 8.56 -16.47
N GLN A 248 -34.34 9.10 -16.94
CA GLN A 248 -34.16 9.42 -18.35
C GLN A 248 -33.02 8.61 -18.93
N PHE A 249 -33.20 8.19 -20.17
CA PHE A 249 -32.16 7.54 -20.96
C PHE A 249 -31.60 8.49 -21.98
N PHE A 250 -30.31 8.39 -22.25
CA PHE A 250 -29.60 9.28 -23.17
C PHE A 250 -28.78 8.48 -24.16
N ILE A 251 -28.83 8.86 -25.41
CA ILE A 251 -27.87 8.41 -26.42
C ILE A 251 -26.80 9.47 -26.56
N THR A 252 -25.54 9.05 -26.40
CA THR A 252 -24.35 9.91 -26.51
C THR A 252 -23.41 9.37 -27.58
N THR A 253 -22.35 10.11 -27.89
CA THR A 253 -21.22 9.57 -28.66
C THR A 253 -20.62 8.39 -27.90
N ALA A 254 -20.18 7.32 -28.58
CA ALA A 254 -19.54 6.17 -27.97
C ALA A 254 -18.21 6.59 -27.32
N ASP A 255 -17.38 7.30 -28.09
CA ASP A 255 -16.09 7.78 -27.63
C ASP A 255 -16.23 9.00 -26.72
N ALA A 256 -15.40 9.02 -25.65
CA ALA A 256 -15.25 10.17 -24.77
C ALA A 256 -14.07 11.02 -25.25
N SER A 257 -14.33 12.23 -25.74
CA SER A 257 -13.30 13.14 -26.21
C SER A 257 -12.39 13.63 -25.06
N VAL A 258 -12.92 13.65 -23.83
CA VAL A 258 -12.19 14.05 -22.61
C VAL A 258 -12.61 13.13 -21.46
N THR A 259 -11.64 12.69 -20.66
CA THR A 259 -11.82 11.81 -19.50
C THR A 259 -11.34 12.45 -18.20
N GLY A 260 -11.69 11.83 -17.08
CA GLY A 260 -11.26 12.26 -15.74
C GLY A 260 -9.75 12.25 -15.52
N GLU A 261 -8.96 11.55 -16.33
CA GLU A 261 -7.49 11.54 -16.26
C GLU A 261 -6.86 12.91 -16.50
N SER A 262 -7.57 13.75 -17.25
CA SER A 262 -7.16 15.13 -17.54
C SER A 262 -7.46 16.11 -16.40
N LEU A 263 -8.09 15.68 -15.31
CA LEU A 263 -8.36 16.53 -14.18
C LEU A 263 -7.09 16.90 -13.42
N SER A 264 -7.02 18.15 -12.96
CA SER A 264 -5.98 18.63 -12.05
C SER A 264 -6.46 18.71 -10.62
N ASP A 265 -7.75 19.02 -10.42
CA ASP A 265 -8.35 19.20 -9.10
C ASP A 265 -9.86 18.98 -9.17
N ALA A 266 -10.45 18.58 -8.04
CA ALA A 266 -11.88 18.49 -7.85
C ALA A 266 -12.25 18.88 -6.41
N ARG A 267 -13.26 19.76 -6.23
CA ARG A 267 -13.65 20.29 -4.93
C ARG A 267 -15.15 20.37 -4.78
N ILE A 268 -15.62 20.24 -3.53
CA ILE A 268 -17.00 20.54 -3.22
C ILE A 268 -17.29 22.03 -3.48
N THR A 269 -18.43 22.29 -4.08
CA THR A 269 -18.99 23.62 -4.30
C THR A 269 -20.51 23.57 -4.12
N PHE A 270 -21.19 24.67 -4.38
CA PHE A 270 -22.64 24.73 -4.42
C PHE A 270 -23.10 25.23 -5.77
N ASP A 271 -24.24 24.75 -6.22
CA ASP A 271 -24.86 25.26 -7.43
C ASP A 271 -25.57 26.61 -7.17
N ASP A 272 -26.19 27.15 -8.21
CA ASP A 272 -26.85 28.44 -8.12
C ASP A 272 -28.13 28.41 -7.26
N PHE A 273 -28.59 27.22 -6.88
CA PHE A 273 -29.73 26.98 -5.98
C PHE A 273 -29.28 26.61 -4.57
N GLY A 274 -27.96 26.63 -4.27
CA GLY A 274 -27.41 26.28 -2.97
C GLY A 274 -27.32 24.76 -2.71
N LYS A 275 -27.55 23.91 -3.71
CA LYS A 275 -27.35 22.45 -3.58
C LYS A 275 -25.86 22.09 -3.69
N PRO A 276 -25.40 21.05 -2.97
CA PRO A 276 -24.03 20.56 -3.10
C PRO A 276 -23.72 20.10 -4.52
N ALA A 277 -22.56 20.52 -5.03
CA ALA A 277 -22.05 20.20 -6.36
C ALA A 277 -20.54 19.96 -6.30
N VAL A 278 -19.93 19.46 -7.35
CA VAL A 278 -18.48 19.26 -7.46
C VAL A 278 -17.92 20.11 -8.58
N SER A 279 -17.06 21.05 -8.26
CA SER A 279 -16.25 21.77 -9.26
C SER A 279 -15.03 20.93 -9.64
N PHE A 280 -14.63 21.00 -10.90
CA PHE A 280 -13.43 20.35 -11.38
C PHE A 280 -12.64 21.28 -12.31
N ASN A 281 -11.32 21.05 -12.37
CA ASN A 281 -10.41 21.77 -13.24
C ASN A 281 -9.62 20.80 -14.10
N PHE A 282 -9.44 21.15 -15.37
CA PHE A 282 -8.55 20.44 -16.30
C PHE A 282 -7.15 21.06 -16.32
N LYS A 283 -6.16 20.27 -16.73
CA LYS A 283 -4.76 20.70 -16.94
C LYS A 283 -4.28 20.38 -18.36
N GLY A 284 -3.33 21.18 -18.81
CA GLY A 284 -2.55 20.91 -20.03
C GLY A 284 -3.42 20.59 -21.25
N GLU A 285 -3.14 19.47 -21.89
CA GLU A 285 -3.81 19.00 -23.11
C GLU A 285 -5.31 18.74 -22.90
N GLY A 286 -5.71 18.26 -21.72
CA GLY A 286 -7.12 18.05 -21.39
C GLY A 286 -7.94 19.33 -21.42
N ALA A 287 -7.39 20.43 -20.94
CA ALA A 287 -8.05 21.75 -21.02
C ALA A 287 -8.21 22.20 -22.47
N SER A 288 -7.20 21.96 -23.32
CA SER A 288 -7.28 22.27 -24.76
C SER A 288 -8.33 21.43 -25.48
N LYS A 289 -8.33 20.11 -25.24
CA LYS A 289 -9.33 19.19 -25.81
C LYS A 289 -10.76 19.53 -25.37
N PHE A 290 -10.93 19.86 -24.08
CA PHE A 290 -12.23 20.27 -23.55
C PHE A 290 -12.72 21.60 -24.15
N GLY A 291 -11.79 22.54 -24.38
CA GLY A 291 -12.05 23.79 -25.05
C GLY A 291 -12.56 23.59 -26.50
N VAL A 292 -11.88 22.73 -27.27
CA VAL A 292 -12.30 22.38 -28.63
C VAL A 292 -13.64 21.66 -28.63
N LEU A 293 -13.81 20.64 -27.76
CA LEU A 293 -15.07 19.90 -27.64
C LEU A 293 -16.27 20.83 -27.38
N THR A 294 -16.10 21.78 -26.45
CA THR A 294 -17.20 22.71 -26.11
C THR A 294 -17.45 23.75 -27.19
N GLU A 295 -16.41 24.25 -27.87
CA GLU A 295 -16.50 25.21 -28.95
C GLU A 295 -17.26 24.64 -30.16
N GLU A 296 -16.95 23.40 -30.57
CA GLU A 296 -17.59 22.71 -31.69
C GLU A 296 -19.04 22.28 -31.41
N ASN A 297 -19.44 22.24 -30.16
CA ASN A 297 -20.74 21.72 -29.73
C ASN A 297 -21.58 22.74 -28.95
N ILE A 298 -21.37 24.04 -29.16
CA ILE A 298 -22.21 25.10 -28.57
C ILE A 298 -23.69 24.87 -28.94
N GLY A 299 -24.57 24.97 -27.96
CA GLY A 299 -26.02 24.72 -28.10
C GLY A 299 -26.42 23.26 -27.92
N LYS A 300 -25.48 22.31 -27.90
CA LYS A 300 -25.76 20.90 -27.60
C LYS A 300 -25.60 20.61 -26.11
N ARG A 301 -26.11 19.46 -25.66
CA ARG A 301 -25.99 19.01 -24.28
C ARG A 301 -24.70 18.19 -24.09
N LEU A 302 -23.96 18.51 -23.02
CA LEU A 302 -22.75 17.79 -22.62
C LEU A 302 -23.09 16.82 -21.49
N ALA A 303 -23.10 15.52 -21.79
CA ALA A 303 -23.27 14.49 -20.76
C ALA A 303 -22.00 14.37 -19.90
N ILE A 304 -22.15 14.51 -18.61
CA ILE A 304 -21.13 14.18 -17.60
C ILE A 304 -21.45 12.78 -17.09
N VAL A 305 -20.75 11.79 -17.65
CA VAL A 305 -20.93 10.37 -17.36
C VAL A 305 -19.94 9.95 -16.27
N LEU A 306 -20.44 9.40 -15.20
CA LEU A 306 -19.65 8.85 -14.10
C LEU A 306 -20.04 7.38 -13.89
N ASP A 307 -19.08 6.50 -14.04
CA ASP A 307 -19.28 5.04 -13.91
C ASP A 307 -20.48 4.55 -14.75
N GLY A 308 -20.55 5.00 -16.00
CA GLY A 308 -21.60 4.63 -16.96
C GLY A 308 -22.94 5.35 -16.77
N THR A 309 -23.12 6.15 -15.72
CA THR A 309 -24.36 6.87 -15.42
C THR A 309 -24.19 8.37 -15.64
N ILE A 310 -25.11 9.01 -16.33
CA ILE A 310 -25.12 10.46 -16.49
C ILE A 310 -25.57 11.13 -15.20
N LYS A 311 -24.70 11.94 -14.62
CA LYS A 311 -24.99 12.75 -13.41
C LYS A 311 -25.59 14.09 -13.75
N SER A 312 -25.15 14.72 -14.84
CA SER A 312 -25.73 15.92 -15.36
C SER A 312 -25.52 16.02 -16.86
N ALA A 313 -26.38 16.76 -17.56
CA ALA A 313 -26.30 16.99 -19.01
C ALA A 313 -26.65 18.45 -19.35
N PRO A 314 -25.79 19.44 -18.89
CA PRO A 314 -26.03 20.85 -19.18
C PRO A 314 -25.90 21.17 -20.68
N THR A 315 -26.55 22.24 -21.12
CA THR A 315 -26.34 22.79 -22.47
C THR A 315 -25.09 23.66 -22.48
N ILE A 316 -24.22 23.43 -23.45
CA ILE A 316 -23.01 24.22 -23.68
C ILE A 316 -23.40 25.59 -24.18
N GLN A 317 -23.14 26.65 -23.42
CA GLN A 317 -23.46 28.02 -23.77
C GLN A 317 -22.32 28.73 -24.50
N GLU A 318 -21.09 28.41 -24.08
CA GLU A 318 -19.87 29.01 -24.62
C GLU A 318 -18.70 28.03 -24.51
N ARG A 319 -17.57 28.39 -25.14
CA ARG A 319 -16.31 27.62 -24.99
C ARG A 319 -15.86 27.60 -23.52
N ILE A 320 -15.65 26.40 -23.00
CA ILE A 320 -15.20 26.18 -21.62
C ILE A 320 -13.77 25.64 -21.67
N THR A 321 -12.79 26.41 -21.18
CA THR A 321 -11.37 26.02 -21.35
C THR A 321 -10.81 25.19 -20.21
N SER A 322 -11.25 25.39 -18.96
CA SER A 322 -10.53 24.76 -17.83
C SER A 322 -11.40 24.31 -16.67
N GLN A 323 -12.58 24.87 -16.50
CA GLN A 323 -13.40 24.65 -15.30
C GLN A 323 -14.79 24.16 -15.63
N GLY A 324 -15.30 23.23 -14.83
CA GLY A 324 -16.67 22.77 -14.94
C GLY A 324 -17.24 22.44 -13.57
N ARG A 325 -18.55 22.16 -13.55
CA ARG A 325 -19.29 21.81 -12.34
C ARG A 325 -20.19 20.60 -12.64
N ILE A 326 -20.11 19.61 -11.77
CA ILE A 326 -21.01 18.45 -11.77
C ILE A 326 -22.13 18.79 -10.78
N THR A 327 -23.33 18.94 -11.30
CA THR A 327 -24.55 19.18 -10.51
C THR A 327 -25.38 17.91 -10.44
N GLY A 328 -26.18 17.74 -9.40
CA GLY A 328 -27.06 16.59 -9.21
C GLY A 328 -27.70 16.65 -7.82
N ASP A 329 -28.52 15.67 -7.47
CA ASP A 329 -29.08 15.57 -6.13
C ASP A 329 -28.08 14.91 -5.17
N PHE A 330 -27.00 15.63 -4.86
CA PHE A 330 -25.97 15.17 -3.92
C PHE A 330 -26.27 15.68 -2.52
N THR A 331 -26.05 14.82 -1.53
CA THR A 331 -25.81 15.28 -0.17
C THR A 331 -24.42 15.90 -0.06
N THR A 332 -24.17 16.67 0.98
CA THR A 332 -22.86 17.29 1.22
C THR A 332 -21.74 16.23 1.33
N ASP A 333 -22.04 15.10 1.94
CA ASP A 333 -21.03 14.04 2.12
C ASP A 333 -20.79 13.28 0.81
N GLU A 334 -21.82 13.02 0.03
CA GLU A 334 -21.65 12.43 -1.34
C GLU A 334 -20.84 13.33 -2.25
N ALA A 335 -21.08 14.66 -2.22
CA ALA A 335 -20.31 15.61 -3.02
C ALA A 335 -18.83 15.67 -2.57
N LYS A 336 -18.56 15.59 -1.26
CA LYS A 336 -17.19 15.49 -0.72
C LYS A 336 -16.50 14.20 -1.17
N ASP A 337 -17.19 13.06 -1.06
CA ASP A 337 -16.65 11.75 -1.43
C ASP A 337 -16.40 11.67 -2.95
N LEU A 338 -17.30 12.24 -3.75
CA LEU A 338 -17.12 12.34 -5.19
C LEU A 338 -15.92 13.22 -5.55
N ALA A 339 -15.79 14.39 -4.93
CA ALA A 339 -14.65 15.29 -5.17
C ALA A 339 -13.32 14.61 -4.78
N LEU A 340 -13.29 13.88 -3.65
CA LEU A 340 -12.15 13.10 -3.21
C LEU A 340 -11.77 12.03 -4.25
N VAL A 341 -12.74 11.25 -4.69
CA VAL A 341 -12.51 10.14 -5.62
C VAL A 341 -12.05 10.65 -6.99
N LEU A 342 -12.62 11.73 -7.51
CA LEU A 342 -12.21 12.36 -8.76
C LEU A 342 -10.78 12.92 -8.66
N ARG A 343 -10.41 13.54 -7.54
CA ARG A 343 -9.06 14.09 -7.32
C ARG A 343 -8.01 13.00 -7.18
N SER A 344 -8.35 11.89 -6.55
CA SER A 344 -7.43 10.75 -6.38
C SER A 344 -7.28 9.88 -7.63
N GLY A 345 -8.12 10.07 -8.64
CA GLY A 345 -8.09 9.38 -9.93
C GLY A 345 -9.00 8.17 -10.03
N ALA A 346 -9.26 7.77 -11.27
CA ALA A 346 -10.03 6.56 -11.60
C ALA A 346 -9.20 5.30 -11.36
N LEU A 347 -9.88 4.20 -10.99
CA LEU A 347 -9.25 2.89 -10.99
C LEU A 347 -9.09 2.41 -12.44
N PRO A 348 -7.90 2.00 -12.86
CA PRO A 348 -7.66 1.52 -14.23
C PRO A 348 -8.40 0.21 -14.51
N VAL A 349 -8.63 -0.58 -13.46
CA VAL A 349 -9.38 -1.83 -13.52
C VAL A 349 -10.25 -1.99 -12.27
N PRO A 350 -11.33 -2.78 -12.34
CA PRO A 350 -12.17 -3.06 -11.18
C PRO A 350 -11.41 -3.79 -10.08
N VAL A 351 -11.84 -3.56 -8.84
CA VAL A 351 -11.35 -4.29 -7.67
C VAL A 351 -12.50 -4.98 -6.95
N THR A 352 -12.24 -6.17 -6.45
CA THR A 352 -13.19 -6.96 -5.66
C THR A 352 -12.67 -7.15 -4.24
N ILE A 353 -13.57 -7.17 -3.24
CA ILE A 353 -13.18 -7.49 -1.87
C ILE A 353 -13.23 -9.01 -1.71
N GLU A 354 -12.07 -9.63 -1.56
CA GLU A 354 -11.96 -11.07 -1.30
C GLU A 354 -12.08 -11.39 0.19
N GLN A 355 -11.54 -10.51 1.02
CA GLN A 355 -11.61 -10.66 2.47
C GLN A 355 -11.75 -9.31 3.16
N GLU A 356 -12.61 -9.29 4.17
CA GLU A 356 -12.81 -8.17 5.06
C GLU A 356 -12.77 -8.63 6.50
N ARG A 357 -12.04 -7.90 7.34
CA ARG A 357 -12.01 -8.10 8.79
C ARG A 357 -12.03 -6.75 9.49
N THR A 358 -12.88 -6.62 10.49
CA THR A 358 -12.89 -5.46 11.37
C THR A 358 -12.45 -5.90 12.76
N VAL A 359 -11.41 -5.24 13.28
CA VAL A 359 -10.92 -5.44 14.66
C VAL A 359 -11.42 -4.29 15.52
N GLY A 360 -12.23 -4.62 16.53
CA GLY A 360 -12.73 -3.60 17.45
C GLY A 360 -11.61 -3.04 18.34
N PRO A 361 -11.64 -1.74 18.70
CA PRO A 361 -10.62 -1.12 19.56
C PRO A 361 -10.46 -1.79 20.94
N SER A 362 -11.55 -2.38 21.47
CA SER A 362 -11.55 -3.11 22.74
C SER A 362 -10.68 -4.37 22.71
N LEU A 363 -10.69 -5.10 21.57
CA LEU A 363 -9.87 -6.30 21.39
C LEU A 363 -8.38 -5.94 21.34
N GLY A 364 -8.06 -4.84 20.66
CA GLY A 364 -6.68 -4.34 20.61
C GLY A 364 -6.17 -3.92 21.98
N LYS A 365 -6.97 -3.20 22.77
CA LYS A 365 -6.61 -2.80 24.13
C LYS A 365 -6.38 -3.99 25.05
N ASP A 366 -7.29 -4.96 25.06
CA ASP A 366 -7.15 -6.21 25.85
C ASP A 366 -5.87 -6.98 25.46
N SER A 367 -5.56 -7.04 24.18
CA SER A 367 -4.32 -7.65 23.67
C SER A 367 -3.06 -6.93 24.14
N ILE A 368 -3.07 -5.60 24.15
CA ILE A 368 -1.96 -4.78 24.69
C ILE A 368 -1.80 -5.02 26.18
N ASP A 369 -2.89 -5.00 26.95
CA ASP A 369 -2.83 -5.15 28.42
C ASP A 369 -2.34 -6.54 28.80
N LYS A 370 -2.81 -7.59 28.13
CA LYS A 370 -2.29 -8.96 28.30
C LYS A 370 -0.84 -9.10 27.86
N GLY A 371 -0.44 -8.47 26.75
CA GLY A 371 0.94 -8.46 26.27
C GLY A 371 1.88 -7.77 27.24
N LYS A 372 1.50 -6.61 27.80
CA LYS A 372 2.26 -5.91 28.86
C LYS A 372 2.40 -6.77 30.11
N LEU A 373 1.31 -7.37 30.57
CA LEU A 373 1.32 -8.26 31.74
C LEU A 373 2.28 -9.43 31.53
N SER A 374 2.21 -10.09 30.37
CA SER A 374 3.09 -11.22 30.02
C SER A 374 4.55 -10.79 29.99
N MET A 375 4.85 -9.61 29.45
CA MET A 375 6.20 -9.06 29.39
C MET A 375 6.75 -8.78 30.81
N VAL A 376 5.93 -8.15 31.67
CA VAL A 376 6.32 -7.85 33.06
C VAL A 376 6.54 -9.13 33.86
N VAL A 377 5.60 -10.06 33.81
CA VAL A 377 5.71 -11.35 34.53
C VAL A 377 6.91 -12.14 34.02
N GLY A 378 7.09 -12.27 32.70
CA GLY A 378 8.22 -12.94 32.10
C GLY A 378 9.56 -12.31 32.50
N SER A 379 9.66 -10.97 32.46
CA SER A 379 10.87 -10.26 32.90
C SER A 379 11.19 -10.50 34.36
N ILE A 380 10.21 -10.43 35.25
CA ILE A 380 10.42 -10.68 36.70
C ILE A 380 10.92 -12.10 36.94
N LEU A 381 10.32 -13.10 36.30
CA LEU A 381 10.72 -14.49 36.41
C LEU A 381 12.18 -14.71 35.93
N VAL A 382 12.54 -14.11 34.80
CA VAL A 382 13.91 -14.19 34.26
C VAL A 382 14.92 -13.50 35.20
N ILE A 383 14.62 -12.30 35.70
CA ILE A 383 15.48 -11.57 36.65
C ILE A 383 15.71 -12.39 37.91
N ILE A 384 14.62 -12.91 38.49
CA ILE A 384 14.72 -13.74 39.70
C ILE A 384 15.58 -14.99 39.45
N PHE A 385 15.35 -15.67 38.32
CA PHE A 385 16.13 -16.84 37.92
C PHE A 385 17.62 -16.49 37.81
N MET A 386 17.97 -15.41 37.11
CA MET A 386 19.37 -15.01 36.94
C MET A 386 20.07 -14.65 38.24
N ILE A 387 19.41 -13.92 39.13
CA ILE A 387 19.96 -13.56 40.43
C ILE A 387 20.19 -14.82 41.29
N ILE A 388 19.24 -15.76 41.32
CA ILE A 388 19.36 -16.98 42.15
C ILE A 388 20.48 -17.88 41.64
N PHE A 389 20.56 -18.14 40.33
CA PHE A 389 21.50 -19.11 39.77
C PHE A 389 22.88 -18.54 39.46
N TYR A 390 23.00 -17.24 39.12
CA TYR A 390 24.25 -16.60 38.69
C TYR A 390 24.66 -15.43 39.58
N ARG A 391 23.95 -15.17 40.67
CA ARG A 391 24.29 -14.16 41.68
C ARG A 391 24.68 -12.81 41.07
N LEU A 392 25.93 -12.32 41.36
CA LEU A 392 26.38 -11.02 40.85
C LEU A 392 26.46 -10.98 39.30
N GLN A 393 26.86 -12.07 38.67
CA GLN A 393 26.85 -12.15 37.20
C GLN A 393 25.42 -12.16 36.68
N GLY A 394 24.45 -12.71 37.41
CA GLY A 394 23.04 -12.59 37.11
C GLY A 394 22.57 -11.13 37.08
N VAL A 395 22.95 -10.32 38.05
CA VAL A 395 22.65 -8.87 38.06
C VAL A 395 23.26 -8.16 36.84
N VAL A 396 24.49 -8.55 36.44
CA VAL A 396 25.10 -7.99 35.22
C VAL A 396 24.28 -8.34 33.97
N ALA A 397 23.81 -9.59 33.87
CA ALA A 397 22.95 -10.01 32.79
C ALA A 397 21.60 -9.26 32.78
N ASP A 398 21.02 -9.01 33.94
CA ASP A 398 19.74 -8.27 34.07
C ASP A 398 19.90 -6.80 33.67
N ILE A 399 21.04 -6.17 34.01
CA ILE A 399 21.34 -4.81 33.50
C ILE A 399 21.51 -4.83 31.99
N ALA A 400 22.23 -5.82 31.44
CA ALA A 400 22.38 -5.96 30.00
C ALA A 400 21.04 -6.24 29.31
N LEU A 401 20.13 -7.01 29.92
CA LEU A 401 18.79 -7.26 29.46
C LEU A 401 17.94 -5.97 29.41
N ALA A 402 17.98 -5.15 30.46
CA ALA A 402 17.28 -3.88 30.53
C ALA A 402 17.75 -2.92 29.41
N LEU A 403 19.07 -2.83 29.21
CA LEU A 403 19.65 -2.04 28.11
C LEU A 403 19.28 -2.61 26.73
N ASN A 404 19.25 -3.94 26.60
CA ASN A 404 18.82 -4.61 25.37
C ASN A 404 17.39 -4.24 25.00
N MET A 405 16.46 -4.25 25.96
CA MET A 405 15.06 -3.84 25.71
C MET A 405 14.97 -2.37 25.29
N LEU A 406 15.74 -1.49 25.90
CA LEU A 406 15.80 -0.09 25.51
C LEU A 406 16.33 0.06 24.05
N PHE A 407 17.36 -0.70 23.69
CA PHE A 407 17.92 -0.68 22.32
C PHE A 407 16.90 -1.17 21.32
N ILE A 408 16.21 -2.29 21.59
CA ILE A 408 15.16 -2.84 20.72
C ILE A 408 14.07 -1.79 20.49
N MET A 409 13.54 -1.19 21.55
CA MET A 409 12.49 -0.19 21.46
C MET A 409 12.94 1.07 20.70
N GLY A 410 14.18 1.52 20.93
CA GLY A 410 14.78 2.63 20.20
C GLY A 410 14.91 2.36 18.70
N PHE A 411 15.39 1.17 18.32
CA PHE A 411 15.50 0.77 16.92
C PHE A 411 14.14 0.56 16.26
N LEU A 412 13.16 -0.03 16.95
CA LEU A 412 11.79 -0.15 16.43
C LEU A 412 11.20 1.22 16.11
N SER A 413 11.42 2.20 16.98
CA SER A 413 10.99 3.59 16.76
C SER A 413 11.72 4.22 15.57
N ALA A 414 13.04 4.06 15.47
CA ALA A 414 13.86 4.62 14.40
C ALA A 414 13.47 4.13 12.99
N PHE A 415 13.22 2.82 12.87
CA PHE A 415 12.85 2.20 11.60
C PHE A 415 11.35 2.32 11.28
N GLY A 416 10.54 2.90 12.17
CA GLY A 416 9.10 3.03 11.99
C GLY A 416 8.40 1.68 11.83
N VAL A 417 8.90 0.64 12.49
CA VAL A 417 8.34 -0.71 12.43
C VAL A 417 6.98 -0.74 13.10
N THR A 418 5.99 -1.28 12.41
CA THR A 418 4.64 -1.44 12.96
C THR A 418 4.63 -2.59 13.97
N LEU A 419 4.39 -2.27 15.24
CA LEU A 419 4.25 -3.25 16.32
C LEU A 419 2.87 -3.93 16.20
N THR A 420 2.90 -5.25 15.99
CA THR A 420 1.71 -6.11 15.90
C THR A 420 1.59 -7.01 17.12
N LEU A 421 0.46 -7.70 17.31
CA LEU A 421 0.32 -8.67 18.40
C LEU A 421 1.40 -9.78 18.34
N PRO A 422 1.67 -10.43 17.19
CA PRO A 422 2.84 -11.31 17.06
C PRO A 422 4.18 -10.59 17.30
N GLY A 423 4.29 -9.29 16.98
CA GLY A 423 5.48 -8.49 17.28
C GLY A 423 5.73 -8.35 18.79
N ILE A 424 4.68 -8.17 19.60
CA ILE A 424 4.79 -8.21 21.07
C ILE A 424 5.25 -9.60 21.53
N ALA A 425 4.70 -10.67 20.97
CA ALA A 425 5.15 -12.04 21.26
C ALA A 425 6.65 -12.22 20.91
N GLY A 426 7.11 -11.63 19.80
CA GLY A 426 8.53 -11.57 19.42
C GLY A 426 9.39 -10.85 20.45
N LEU A 427 8.92 -9.75 21.03
CA LEU A 427 9.62 -9.06 22.11
C LEU A 427 9.74 -9.95 23.37
N VAL A 428 8.67 -10.61 23.76
CA VAL A 428 8.67 -11.54 24.91
C VAL A 428 9.61 -12.72 24.67
N LEU A 429 9.61 -13.28 23.47
CA LEU A 429 10.54 -14.34 23.06
C LEU A 429 12.00 -13.86 23.12
N THR A 430 12.27 -12.65 22.65
CA THR A 430 13.62 -12.05 22.67
C THR A 430 14.14 -11.87 24.11
N LEU A 431 13.26 -11.59 25.09
CA LEU A 431 13.66 -11.54 26.51
C LEU A 431 14.29 -12.86 26.97
N GLY A 432 13.70 -14.01 26.64
CA GLY A 432 14.26 -15.33 26.95
C GLY A 432 15.60 -15.55 26.24
N MET A 433 15.64 -15.34 24.91
CA MET A 433 16.86 -15.53 24.11
C MET A 433 18.00 -14.58 24.53
N ALA A 434 17.67 -13.38 25.03
CA ALA A 434 18.69 -12.43 25.48
C ALA A 434 19.48 -12.94 26.67
N VAL A 435 18.89 -13.76 27.51
CA VAL A 435 19.55 -14.35 28.69
C VAL A 435 20.34 -15.60 28.33
N ASP A 436 19.90 -16.39 27.35
CA ASP A 436 20.55 -17.64 26.95
C ASP A 436 22.02 -17.44 26.55
N GLY A 437 22.33 -16.37 25.82
CA GLY A 437 23.71 -16.04 25.48
C GLY A 437 24.59 -15.75 26.68
N ASN A 438 24.06 -15.07 27.72
CA ASN A 438 24.76 -14.83 28.96
C ASN A 438 24.95 -16.13 29.76
N ILE A 439 23.96 -17.02 29.80
CA ILE A 439 24.03 -18.33 30.45
C ILE A 439 25.18 -19.16 29.84
N ILE A 440 25.25 -19.26 28.51
CA ILE A 440 26.32 -19.98 27.81
C ILE A 440 27.71 -19.44 28.21
N ILE A 441 27.86 -18.11 28.26
CA ILE A 441 29.09 -17.43 28.62
C ILE A 441 29.44 -17.72 30.08
N PHE A 442 28.47 -17.61 31.00
CA PHE A 442 28.69 -17.79 32.43
C PHE A 442 29.02 -19.24 32.79
N GLU A 443 28.35 -20.21 32.21
CA GLU A 443 28.71 -21.63 32.40
C GLU A 443 30.13 -21.91 31.89
N ARG A 444 30.52 -21.31 30.77
CA ARG A 444 31.90 -21.42 30.30
C ARG A 444 32.89 -20.79 31.22
N ILE A 445 32.57 -19.65 31.84
CA ILE A 445 33.43 -19.05 32.87
C ILE A 445 33.57 -19.98 34.09
N LYS A 446 32.48 -20.64 34.55
CA LYS A 446 32.52 -21.65 35.63
C LYS A 446 33.43 -22.83 35.28
N GLU A 447 33.35 -23.33 34.05
CA GLU A 447 34.25 -24.41 33.58
C GLU A 447 35.72 -23.99 33.64
N GLU A 448 36.05 -22.79 33.14
CA GLU A 448 37.44 -22.30 33.13
C GLU A 448 37.98 -22.03 34.54
N LEU A 449 37.10 -21.64 35.48
CA LEU A 449 37.47 -21.54 36.92
C LEU A 449 37.72 -22.90 37.53
N ARG A 450 36.93 -23.94 37.21
CA ARG A 450 37.14 -25.32 37.68
C ARG A 450 38.45 -25.93 37.19
N VAL A 451 38.95 -25.50 36.03
CA VAL A 451 40.26 -25.89 35.48
C VAL A 451 41.41 -25.14 36.17
N GLY A 452 41.14 -24.24 37.12
CA GLY A 452 42.15 -23.54 37.93
C GLY A 452 42.65 -22.22 37.34
N LYS A 453 41.96 -21.61 36.36
CA LYS A 453 42.33 -20.30 35.86
C LYS A 453 42.02 -19.19 36.88
N SER A 454 42.83 -18.14 36.85
CA SER A 454 42.54 -16.94 37.64
C SER A 454 41.21 -16.30 37.19
N PRO A 455 40.48 -15.57 38.04
CA PRO A 455 39.20 -14.96 37.74
C PRO A 455 39.17 -14.17 36.43
N LEU A 456 40.13 -13.28 36.22
CA LEU A 456 40.20 -12.47 34.98
C LEU A 456 40.51 -13.32 33.74
N ALA A 457 41.37 -14.33 33.86
CA ALA A 457 41.67 -15.24 32.76
C ALA A 457 40.49 -16.15 32.41
N ALA A 458 39.70 -16.56 33.42
CA ALA A 458 38.48 -17.33 33.22
C ALA A 458 37.38 -16.49 32.50
N ILE A 459 37.19 -15.21 32.86
CA ILE A 459 36.28 -14.28 32.18
C ILE A 459 36.71 -14.13 30.72
N ASP A 460 37.96 -13.80 30.44
CA ASP A 460 38.43 -13.61 29.06
C ASP A 460 38.32 -14.89 28.23
N ALA A 461 38.63 -16.05 28.82
CA ALA A 461 38.47 -17.33 28.15
C ALA A 461 36.98 -17.68 27.88
N GLY A 462 36.09 -17.43 28.88
CA GLY A 462 34.66 -17.67 28.77
C GLY A 462 34.04 -16.89 27.61
N TYR A 463 34.25 -15.59 27.60
CA TYR A 463 33.74 -14.74 26.51
C TYR A 463 34.34 -15.09 25.14
N SER A 464 35.63 -15.37 25.05
CA SER A 464 36.29 -15.65 23.78
C SER A 464 35.91 -17.00 23.18
N ARG A 465 35.73 -18.03 24.02
CA ARG A 465 35.37 -19.38 23.56
C ARG A 465 33.89 -19.56 23.30
N SER A 466 33.03 -18.86 24.03
CA SER A 466 31.58 -18.90 23.83
C SER A 466 31.08 -18.01 22.67
N LEU A 467 31.92 -17.10 22.17
CA LEU A 467 31.51 -16.13 21.12
C LEU A 467 30.90 -16.81 19.91
N TRP A 468 31.59 -17.81 19.36
CA TRP A 468 31.09 -18.50 18.15
C TRP A 468 29.80 -19.27 18.43
N THR A 469 29.69 -19.93 19.60
CA THR A 469 28.44 -20.64 19.97
C THR A 469 27.26 -19.69 20.09
N VAL A 470 27.46 -18.52 20.70
CA VAL A 470 26.41 -17.48 20.80
C VAL A 470 26.05 -16.92 19.42
N LEU A 471 27.06 -16.68 18.57
CA LEU A 471 26.79 -16.20 17.21
C LEU A 471 26.05 -17.23 16.37
N ASP A 472 26.48 -18.49 16.38
CA ASP A 472 25.85 -19.57 15.58
C ASP A 472 24.36 -19.75 15.95
N ALA A 473 24.04 -19.77 17.25
CA ALA A 473 22.67 -19.90 17.73
C ALA A 473 21.79 -18.71 17.28
N ASN A 474 22.34 -17.50 17.26
CA ASN A 474 21.61 -16.30 16.86
C ASN A 474 21.54 -16.12 15.34
N ILE A 475 22.59 -16.49 14.58
CA ILE A 475 22.60 -16.38 13.11
C ILE A 475 21.53 -17.28 12.48
N THR A 476 21.36 -18.52 12.94
CA THR A 476 20.34 -19.44 12.42
C THR A 476 18.93 -18.89 12.60
N THR A 477 18.65 -18.31 13.77
CA THR A 477 17.36 -17.67 14.06
C THR A 477 17.17 -16.37 13.24
N LEU A 478 18.26 -15.59 13.07
CA LEU A 478 18.22 -14.36 12.27
C LEU A 478 17.93 -14.66 10.79
N ILE A 479 18.52 -15.71 10.21
CA ILE A 479 18.23 -16.13 8.83
C ILE A 479 16.74 -16.44 8.68
N THR A 480 16.19 -17.22 9.61
CA THR A 480 14.74 -17.53 9.61
C THR A 480 13.89 -16.27 9.74
N ALA A 481 14.25 -15.34 10.63
CA ALA A 481 13.55 -14.09 10.82
C ALA A 481 13.61 -13.21 9.56
N LEU A 482 14.76 -13.14 8.87
CA LEU A 482 14.91 -12.39 7.62
C LEU A 482 14.07 -12.98 6.47
N ILE A 483 14.00 -14.32 6.37
CA ILE A 483 13.12 -15.00 5.40
C ILE A 483 11.66 -14.64 5.69
N LEU A 484 11.23 -14.71 6.96
CA LEU A 484 9.88 -14.31 7.36
C LEU A 484 9.61 -12.81 7.10
N PHE A 485 10.61 -11.95 7.23
CA PHE A 485 10.49 -10.52 6.93
C PHE A 485 10.31 -10.27 5.43
N TRP A 486 11.00 -11.02 4.59
CA TRP A 486 10.96 -10.85 3.12
C TRP A 486 9.68 -11.40 2.50
N PHE A 487 9.28 -12.60 2.91
CA PHE A 487 8.12 -13.29 2.36
C PHE A 487 6.83 -13.12 3.19
N GLY A 488 6.95 -12.65 4.42
CA GLY A 488 5.81 -12.43 5.31
C GLY A 488 5.00 -11.18 4.97
N THR A 489 3.72 -11.22 5.28
CA THR A 489 2.80 -10.09 5.11
C THR A 489 2.18 -9.69 6.45
N GLY A 490 1.78 -8.43 6.58
CA GLY A 490 1.03 -7.91 7.72
C GLY A 490 1.65 -8.27 9.09
N PRO A 491 0.92 -8.98 9.97
CA PRO A 491 1.38 -9.30 11.33
C PRO A 491 2.66 -10.15 11.38
N ILE A 492 2.86 -11.06 10.41
CA ILE A 492 4.07 -11.91 10.34
C ILE A 492 5.31 -11.05 10.08
N LYS A 493 5.21 -10.05 9.20
CA LYS A 493 6.30 -9.13 8.90
C LYS A 493 6.68 -8.30 10.13
N GLY A 494 5.69 -7.86 10.93
CA GLY A 494 5.90 -7.18 12.20
C GLY A 494 6.65 -8.06 13.21
N PHE A 495 6.25 -9.33 13.37
CA PHE A 495 6.97 -10.30 14.20
C PHE A 495 8.42 -10.49 13.74
N ALA A 496 8.62 -10.72 12.45
CA ALA A 496 9.94 -10.95 11.87
C ALA A 496 10.88 -9.74 12.07
N ALA A 497 10.35 -8.52 11.91
CA ALA A 497 11.11 -7.29 12.15
C ALA A 497 11.53 -7.14 13.61
N THR A 498 10.60 -7.33 14.57
CA THR A 498 10.91 -7.26 16.01
C THR A 498 11.92 -8.32 16.41
N LEU A 499 11.77 -9.55 15.90
CA LEU A 499 12.70 -10.64 16.18
C LEU A 499 14.09 -10.36 15.59
N SER A 500 14.19 -9.88 14.36
CA SER A 500 15.49 -9.55 13.73
C SER A 500 16.24 -8.46 14.49
N ILE A 501 15.56 -7.36 14.82
CA ILE A 501 16.12 -6.27 15.62
C ILE A 501 16.50 -6.79 17.01
N GLY A 502 15.65 -7.63 17.61
CA GLY A 502 15.88 -8.25 18.90
C GLY A 502 17.14 -9.10 18.94
N ILE A 503 17.34 -9.96 17.94
CA ILE A 503 18.54 -10.81 17.85
C ILE A 503 19.82 -9.98 17.72
N ILE A 504 19.83 -8.98 16.82
CA ILE A 504 20.99 -8.12 16.61
C ILE A 504 21.34 -7.37 17.91
N SER A 505 20.34 -6.81 18.58
CA SER A 505 20.50 -6.11 19.85
C SER A 505 20.98 -7.06 20.95
N THR A 506 20.46 -8.28 21.01
CA THR A 506 20.83 -9.32 21.97
C THR A 506 22.30 -9.72 21.84
N VAL A 507 22.77 -9.96 20.62
CA VAL A 507 24.20 -10.29 20.39
C VAL A 507 25.09 -9.13 20.85
N PHE A 508 24.74 -7.89 20.52
CA PHE A 508 25.47 -6.71 20.99
C PHE A 508 25.46 -6.61 22.51
N SER A 509 24.33 -6.81 23.15
CA SER A 509 24.18 -6.73 24.61
C SER A 509 24.97 -7.82 25.34
N ASN A 510 24.89 -9.07 24.91
CA ASN A 510 25.57 -10.19 25.56
C ASN A 510 27.07 -10.16 25.34
N VAL A 511 27.53 -9.89 24.11
CA VAL A 511 28.96 -9.98 23.77
C VAL A 511 29.74 -8.73 24.20
N ILE A 512 29.11 -7.56 24.14
CA ILE A 512 29.81 -6.29 24.36
C ILE A 512 29.37 -5.67 25.68
N VAL A 513 28.09 -5.44 25.91
CA VAL A 513 27.63 -4.72 27.12
C VAL A 513 27.89 -5.52 28.37
N ALA A 514 27.44 -6.77 28.46
CA ALA A 514 27.64 -7.63 29.63
C ALA A 514 29.14 -7.85 29.91
N ARG A 515 29.96 -8.04 28.87
CA ARG A 515 31.42 -8.18 29.02
C ARG A 515 32.07 -6.95 29.62
N ILE A 516 31.68 -5.76 29.18
CA ILE A 516 32.27 -4.50 29.68
C ILE A 516 31.88 -4.28 31.13
N ILE A 517 30.61 -4.49 31.49
CA ILE A 517 30.14 -4.36 32.87
C ILE A 517 30.87 -5.37 33.78
N THR A 518 30.98 -6.64 33.35
CA THR A 518 31.74 -7.66 34.05
C THR A 518 33.20 -7.24 34.28
N ASN A 519 33.88 -6.76 33.23
CA ASN A 519 35.26 -6.31 33.32
C ASN A 519 35.43 -5.12 34.27
N LEU A 520 34.53 -4.14 34.24
CA LEU A 520 34.58 -2.98 35.16
C LEU A 520 34.46 -3.41 36.60
N ILE A 521 33.56 -4.35 36.92
CA ILE A 521 33.36 -4.85 38.29
C ILE A 521 34.59 -5.60 38.80
N TYR A 522 35.19 -6.48 37.99
CA TYR A 522 36.24 -7.38 38.46
C TYR A 522 37.66 -6.83 38.28
N GLN A 523 37.90 -5.92 37.32
CA GLN A 523 39.23 -5.26 37.16
C GLN A 523 39.49 -4.19 38.21
N GLU A 524 38.48 -3.36 38.54
CA GLU A 524 38.66 -2.26 39.49
C GLU A 524 38.76 -2.75 40.92
N LYS A 525 38.05 -3.82 41.30
CA LYS A 525 37.98 -4.29 42.70
C LYS A 525 39.03 -5.33 43.05
N LYS A 526 39.95 -5.75 42.15
CA LYS A 526 40.95 -6.83 42.36
C LYS A 526 40.37 -8.06 43.08
N VAL A 527 39.16 -8.45 42.70
CA VAL A 527 38.38 -9.49 43.38
C VAL A 527 39.05 -10.84 43.15
N GLN A 528 39.34 -11.57 44.25
CA GLN A 528 40.00 -12.87 44.21
C GLN A 528 39.04 -14.02 43.87
N THR A 529 37.73 -13.81 43.94
CA THR A 529 36.71 -14.83 43.65
C THR A 529 35.60 -14.24 42.81
N ILE A 530 35.11 -14.97 41.80
CA ILE A 530 33.95 -14.59 41.01
C ILE A 530 32.69 -15.09 41.70
N SER A 531 31.71 -14.21 41.89
CA SER A 531 30.40 -14.58 42.41
C SER A 531 29.49 -14.96 41.22
N ILE A 532 29.44 -16.27 40.90
CA ILE A 532 28.72 -16.83 39.78
C ILE A 532 28.08 -18.18 40.15
#